data_4d17a045742c3de9a936c60eaef2ddfd
#
_entry.id   4d17a045742c3de9a936c60eaef2ddfd
#
_cell.length_a   1.000
_cell.length_b   1.000
_cell.length_c   1.000
_cell.angle_alpha   90.00
_cell.angle_beta   90.00
_cell.angle_gamma   90.00
#
_symmetry.space_group_name_H-M   'P 1'
#
loop_
_entity.id
_entity.type
_entity.pdbx_description
1 polymer ?
#
loop_
_entity_poly.entity_id
_entity_poly.type
_entity_poly.pdbx_seq_one_letter_code
_entity_poly.pdbx_strand_id
1 'polypeptide(L)'
;MEKEFKILVADRNQNVREFIKRELMAEGYRVGLAKNVQEVLKKVHQTEALDLLILDPDLPGTDKLSLLKELQDRIPALPVVVHSYLTDYTDHTNIFSELAFVEKSGSSIEGLKKMVYEILRKRKTT
;
A
#
# COMPACT_ATOMS: atom_id res chain seq x y z
N MET A 1 -7.08 -18.94 -16.06
CA MET A 1 -7.66 -18.17 -14.94
C MET A 1 -6.75 -17.01 -14.57
N GLU A 2 -7.34 -15.87 -14.38
CA GLU A 2 -6.57 -14.73 -13.94
C GLU A 2 -6.18 -14.88 -12.48
N LYS A 3 -4.95 -14.46 -12.16
CA LYS A 3 -4.47 -14.45 -10.79
C LYS A 3 -5.18 -13.38 -9.98
N GLU A 4 -5.66 -13.74 -8.82
CA GLU A 4 -6.16 -12.75 -7.86
C GLU A 4 -4.99 -12.09 -7.17
N PHE A 5 -4.93 -10.76 -7.27
CA PHE A 5 -3.89 -9.99 -6.57
C PHE A 5 -4.33 -9.69 -5.15
N LYS A 6 -3.37 -9.74 -4.24
CA LYS A 6 -3.59 -9.41 -2.85
C LYS A 6 -2.92 -8.09 -2.50
N ILE A 7 -3.71 -7.17 -1.95
CA ILE A 7 -3.28 -5.83 -1.58
C ILE A 7 -3.38 -5.68 -0.06
N LEU A 8 -2.34 -5.12 0.56
CA LEU A 8 -2.38 -4.76 1.97
C LEU A 8 -2.59 -3.26 2.09
N VAL A 9 -3.62 -2.85 2.84
CA VAL A 9 -3.90 -1.44 3.09
C VAL A 9 -3.48 -1.12 4.52
N ALA A 10 -2.46 -0.30 4.65
CA ALA A 10 -1.92 0.14 5.94
C ALA A 10 -2.22 1.62 6.14
N ASP A 11 -3.12 1.91 7.06
CA ASP A 11 -3.55 3.28 7.34
C ASP A 11 -3.94 3.38 8.81
N ARG A 12 -3.61 4.50 9.44
CA ARG A 12 -3.94 4.75 10.84
C ARG A 12 -5.43 4.94 11.08
N ASN A 13 -6.19 5.35 10.04
CA ASN A 13 -7.61 5.68 10.16
C ASN A 13 -8.46 4.49 9.76
N GLN A 14 -9.27 4.00 10.69
CA GLN A 14 -10.12 2.83 10.47
C GLN A 14 -11.11 3.06 9.33
N ASN A 15 -11.71 4.25 9.26
CA ASN A 15 -12.70 4.53 8.22
C ASN A 15 -12.06 4.54 6.83
N VAL A 16 -10.84 5.05 6.72
CA VAL A 16 -10.09 5.03 5.47
C VAL A 16 -9.76 3.59 5.06
N ARG A 17 -9.25 2.78 6.02
CA ARG A 17 -8.93 1.37 5.74
C ARG A 17 -10.15 0.63 5.21
N GLU A 18 -11.28 0.75 5.90
CA GLU A 18 -12.50 0.03 5.53
C GLU A 18 -13.05 0.50 4.18
N PHE A 19 -12.98 1.79 3.92
CA PHE A 19 -13.44 2.35 2.65
C PHE A 19 -12.60 1.83 1.48
N ILE A 20 -11.27 1.91 1.61
CA ILE A 20 -10.37 1.44 0.56
C ILE A 20 -10.56 -0.06 0.33
N LYS A 21 -10.67 -0.83 1.42
CA LYS A 21 -10.91 -2.28 1.31
C LYS A 21 -12.15 -2.56 0.48
N ARG A 22 -13.26 -1.92 0.80
CA ARG A 22 -14.52 -2.14 0.10
C ARG A 22 -14.39 -1.81 -1.39
N GLU A 23 -13.76 -0.67 -1.69
CA GLU A 23 -13.62 -0.23 -3.07
C GLU A 23 -12.70 -1.13 -3.89
N LEU A 24 -11.61 -1.60 -3.30
CA LEU A 24 -10.69 -2.48 -4.01
C LEU A 24 -11.25 -3.89 -4.14
N MET A 25 -11.98 -4.38 -3.15
CA MET A 25 -12.65 -5.67 -3.28
C MET A 25 -13.69 -5.66 -4.40
N ALA A 26 -14.36 -4.52 -4.59
CA ALA A 26 -15.30 -4.38 -5.70
C ALA A 26 -14.63 -4.47 -7.07
N GLU A 27 -13.31 -4.17 -7.14
CA GLU A 27 -12.51 -4.31 -8.35
C GLU A 27 -11.95 -5.72 -8.53
N GLY A 28 -12.23 -6.63 -7.61
CA GLY A 28 -11.81 -8.03 -7.71
C GLY A 28 -10.52 -8.37 -6.95
N TYR A 29 -9.97 -7.45 -6.19
CA TYR A 29 -8.75 -7.72 -5.42
C TYR A 29 -9.07 -8.36 -4.08
N ARG A 30 -8.11 -9.14 -3.58
CA ARG A 30 -8.14 -9.58 -2.17
C ARG A 30 -7.44 -8.49 -1.36
N VAL A 31 -7.99 -8.17 -0.18
CA VAL A 31 -7.48 -7.03 0.60
C VAL A 31 -7.30 -7.42 2.06
N GLY A 32 -6.10 -7.19 2.57
CA GLY A 32 -5.79 -7.25 3.99
C GLY A 32 -5.62 -5.86 4.56
N LEU A 33 -5.71 -5.73 5.87
CA LEU A 33 -5.61 -4.45 6.56
C LEU A 33 -4.53 -4.48 7.62
N ALA A 34 -3.89 -3.33 7.83
CA ALA A 34 -2.93 -3.14 8.92
C ALA A 34 -3.09 -1.73 9.48
N LYS A 35 -3.04 -1.60 10.81
CA LYS A 35 -3.23 -0.32 11.48
C LYS A 35 -1.93 0.27 12.05
N ASN A 36 -0.85 -0.49 12.01
CA ASN A 36 0.47 -0.04 12.50
C ASN A 36 1.58 -0.81 11.80
N VAL A 37 2.82 -0.38 12.02
CA VAL A 37 3.99 -0.98 11.38
C VAL A 37 4.14 -2.46 11.75
N GLN A 38 3.87 -2.82 12.99
CA GLN A 38 4.00 -4.21 13.45
C GLN A 38 3.04 -5.13 12.70
N GLU A 39 1.82 -4.67 12.44
CA GLU A 39 0.87 -5.46 11.66
C GLU A 39 1.30 -5.60 10.21
N VAL A 40 1.90 -4.57 9.63
CA VAL A 40 2.44 -4.66 8.27
C VAL A 40 3.52 -5.74 8.22
N LEU A 41 4.47 -5.70 9.15
CA LEU A 41 5.56 -6.69 9.20
C LEU A 41 5.03 -8.10 9.36
N LYS A 42 4.05 -8.28 10.25
CA LYS A 42 3.44 -9.59 10.45
C LYS A 42 2.80 -10.11 9.17
N LYS A 43 2.06 -9.26 8.45
CA LYS A 43 1.41 -9.67 7.21
C LYS A 43 2.40 -9.96 6.10
N VAL A 44 3.48 -9.17 6.03
CA VAL A 44 4.53 -9.37 5.03
C VAL A 44 5.23 -10.70 5.22
N HIS A 45 5.37 -11.15 6.47
CA HIS A 45 6.04 -12.41 6.79
C HIS A 45 5.13 -13.63 6.74
N GLN A 46 3.85 -13.46 6.45
CA GLN A 46 2.95 -14.60 6.28
C GLN A 46 3.24 -15.32 4.97
N THR A 47 2.81 -16.59 4.91
CA THR A 47 3.07 -17.46 3.75
C THR A 47 2.37 -16.98 2.49
N GLU A 48 1.25 -16.29 2.63
CA GLU A 48 0.51 -15.78 1.48
C GLU A 48 1.20 -14.55 0.89
N ALA A 49 1.48 -14.61 -0.40
CA ALA A 49 2.21 -13.54 -1.06
C ALA A 49 1.35 -12.30 -1.22
N LEU A 50 1.93 -11.15 -0.87
CA LEU A 50 1.33 -9.85 -1.15
C LEU A 50 1.84 -9.33 -2.50
N ASP A 51 0.99 -8.62 -3.21
CA ASP A 51 1.33 -8.06 -4.52
C ASP A 51 1.53 -6.55 -4.48
N LEU A 52 0.98 -5.88 -3.47
CA LEU A 52 1.10 -4.42 -3.35
C LEU A 52 0.76 -3.97 -1.94
N LEU A 53 1.44 -2.94 -1.48
CA LEU A 53 1.15 -2.27 -0.21
C LEU A 53 0.70 -0.84 -0.47
N ILE A 54 -0.45 -0.45 0.08
CA ILE A 54 -0.87 0.94 0.13
C ILE A 54 -0.54 1.43 1.53
N LEU A 55 0.30 2.45 1.62
CA LEU A 55 0.91 2.88 2.89
C LEU A 55 0.60 4.32 3.23
N ASP A 56 0.04 4.52 4.42
CA ASP A 56 -0.04 5.82 5.07
C ASP A 56 1.33 6.12 5.68
N PRO A 57 2.03 7.19 5.26
CA PRO A 57 3.37 7.47 5.78
C PRO A 57 3.38 7.83 7.26
N ASP A 58 2.23 8.20 7.83
CA ASP A 58 2.10 8.49 9.25
C ASP A 58 1.56 7.30 10.06
N LEU A 59 1.62 6.11 9.47
CA LEU A 59 1.22 4.88 10.16
C LEU A 59 1.96 4.75 11.50
N PRO A 60 1.25 4.49 12.62
CA PRO A 60 1.91 4.36 13.91
C PRO A 60 2.88 3.19 13.96
N GLY A 61 3.95 3.38 14.72
CA GLY A 61 4.97 2.37 14.93
C GLY A 61 6.35 2.93 14.70
N THR A 62 7.35 2.18 15.15
CA THR A 62 8.75 2.53 14.99
C THR A 62 9.33 1.86 13.74
N ASP A 63 10.49 2.36 13.30
CA ASP A 63 11.27 1.74 12.23
C ASP A 63 10.60 1.68 10.86
N LYS A 64 9.94 2.77 10.47
CA LYS A 64 9.37 2.86 9.11
C LYS A 64 10.45 2.72 8.04
N LEU A 65 11.64 3.26 8.28
CA LEU A 65 12.74 3.16 7.34
C LEU A 65 13.19 1.71 7.18
N SER A 66 13.28 0.96 8.28
CA SER A 66 13.60 -0.46 8.24
C SER A 66 12.53 -1.25 7.50
N LEU A 67 11.26 -0.90 7.71
CA LEU A 67 10.16 -1.51 7.00
C LEU A 67 10.31 -1.33 5.49
N LEU A 68 10.54 -0.11 5.04
CA LEU A 68 10.68 0.16 3.61
C LEU A 68 11.87 -0.58 3.01
N LYS A 69 13.00 -0.61 3.74
CA LYS A 69 14.17 -1.34 3.29
C LYS A 69 13.87 -2.83 3.14
N GLU A 70 13.20 -3.42 4.13
CA GLU A 70 12.85 -4.83 4.08
C GLU A 70 11.95 -5.14 2.88
N LEU A 71 10.97 -4.28 2.59
CA LEU A 71 10.08 -4.47 1.46
C LEU A 71 10.82 -4.38 0.13
N GLN A 72 11.79 -3.47 0.02
CA GLN A 72 12.58 -3.30 -1.18
C GLN A 72 13.59 -4.41 -1.38
N ASP A 73 14.07 -5.00 -0.29
CA ASP A 73 15.05 -6.10 -0.35
C ASP A 73 14.42 -7.45 -0.68
N ARG A 74 13.10 -7.54 -0.68
CA ARG A 74 12.42 -8.77 -1.08
C ARG A 74 12.66 -9.05 -2.57
N ILE A 75 12.56 -10.32 -2.93
CA ILE A 75 12.70 -10.75 -4.33
C ILE A 75 11.44 -11.50 -4.74
N PRO A 76 10.59 -10.93 -5.59
CA PRO A 76 10.65 -9.56 -6.10
C PRO A 76 10.27 -8.53 -5.03
N ALA A 77 10.76 -7.31 -5.19
CA ALA A 77 10.42 -6.22 -4.28
C ALA A 77 8.90 -5.97 -4.29
N LEU A 78 8.37 -5.64 -3.12
CA LEU A 78 6.94 -5.36 -3.00
C LEU A 78 6.66 -3.91 -3.42
N PRO A 79 5.81 -3.69 -4.43
CA PRO A 79 5.45 -2.32 -4.79
C PRO A 79 4.71 -1.62 -3.66
N VAL A 80 5.04 -0.36 -3.44
CA VAL A 80 4.43 0.46 -2.40
C VAL A 80 3.82 1.72 -3.02
N VAL A 81 2.55 1.98 -2.72
CA VAL A 81 1.88 3.21 -3.08
C VAL A 81 1.67 4.01 -1.79
N VAL A 82 2.25 5.20 -1.71
CA VAL A 82 2.06 6.10 -0.58
C VAL A 82 0.73 6.83 -0.77
N HIS A 83 -0.15 6.74 0.21
CA HIS A 83 -1.47 7.37 0.19
C HIS A 83 -1.57 8.31 1.37
N SER A 84 -1.52 9.62 1.11
CA SER A 84 -1.40 10.63 2.15
C SER A 84 -1.93 11.97 1.70
N TYR A 85 -2.20 12.86 2.65
CA TYR A 85 -2.40 14.27 2.33
C TYR A 85 -1.07 14.86 1.86
N LEU A 86 -1.13 15.80 0.92
CA LEU A 86 0.08 16.37 0.34
C LEU A 86 0.99 17.00 1.40
N THR A 87 0.41 17.69 2.38
CA THR A 87 1.18 18.30 3.47
C THR A 87 1.93 17.25 4.29
N ASP A 88 1.29 16.13 4.59
CA ASP A 88 1.93 15.05 5.34
C ASP A 88 3.04 14.40 4.51
N TYR A 89 2.81 14.24 3.21
CA TYR A 89 3.80 13.65 2.32
C TYR A 89 5.07 14.48 2.22
N THR A 90 4.95 15.81 2.16
CA THR A 90 6.13 16.69 2.06
C THR A 90 7.02 16.59 3.29
N ASP A 91 6.46 16.24 4.45
CA ASP A 91 7.26 16.03 5.66
C ASP A 91 8.06 14.74 5.63
N HIS A 92 7.76 13.84 4.70
CA HIS A 92 8.39 12.51 4.58
C HIS A 92 9.14 12.31 3.26
N THR A 93 9.38 13.37 2.49
CA THR A 93 9.94 13.23 1.13
C THR A 93 11.29 12.54 1.08
N ASN A 94 12.11 12.67 2.13
CA ASN A 94 13.42 12.01 2.16
C ASN A 94 13.33 10.49 2.21
N ILE A 95 12.23 9.97 2.75
CA ILE A 95 12.04 8.52 2.91
C ILE A 95 11.24 7.94 1.74
N PHE A 96 10.22 8.67 1.27
CA PHE A 96 9.24 8.14 0.33
C PHE A 96 9.35 8.73 -1.09
N SER A 97 10.38 9.53 -1.38
CA SER A 97 10.45 10.32 -2.61
C SER A 97 10.43 9.51 -3.89
N GLU A 98 10.87 8.24 -3.85
CA GLU A 98 10.93 7.39 -5.05
C GLU A 98 9.74 6.45 -5.17
N LEU A 99 8.80 6.53 -4.25
CA LEU A 99 7.63 5.66 -4.26
C LEU A 99 6.47 6.34 -4.99
N ALA A 100 5.58 5.53 -5.55
CA ALA A 100 4.35 6.03 -6.13
C ALA A 100 3.52 6.74 -5.05
N PHE A 101 2.86 7.83 -5.42
CA PHE A 101 2.11 8.64 -4.46
C PHE A 101 0.71 8.94 -5.00
N VAL A 102 -0.29 8.80 -4.12
CA VAL A 102 -1.67 9.23 -4.41
C VAL A 102 -2.13 10.10 -3.25
N GLU A 103 -2.60 11.30 -3.55
CA GLU A 103 -3.05 12.23 -2.54
C GLU A 103 -4.42 11.82 -1.97
N LYS A 104 -4.58 11.91 -0.65
CA LYS A 104 -5.86 11.72 0.02
C LYS A 104 -6.73 12.96 -0.22
N SER A 105 -7.63 12.87 -1.19
CA SER A 105 -8.58 13.95 -1.50
C SER A 105 -9.94 13.33 -1.75
N GLY A 106 -10.97 14.16 -2.01
CA GLY A 106 -12.31 13.67 -2.25
C GLY A 106 -12.44 12.70 -3.43
N SER A 107 -11.54 12.80 -4.41
CA SER A 107 -11.54 11.94 -5.60
C SER A 107 -10.38 10.93 -5.60
N SER A 108 -9.68 10.78 -4.48
CA SER A 108 -8.47 9.96 -4.43
C SER A 108 -8.71 8.49 -4.72
N ILE A 109 -9.93 7.98 -4.46
CA ILE A 109 -10.19 6.56 -4.70
C ILE A 109 -10.07 6.19 -6.18
N GLU A 110 -10.49 7.04 -7.08
CA GLU A 110 -10.34 6.77 -8.52
C GLU A 110 -8.87 6.79 -8.92
N GLY A 111 -8.10 7.76 -8.40
CA GLY A 111 -6.66 7.82 -8.63
C GLY A 111 -5.94 6.62 -8.05
N LEU A 112 -6.35 6.18 -6.86
CA LEU A 112 -5.77 5.02 -6.21
C LEU A 112 -6.04 3.75 -7.00
N LYS A 113 -7.28 3.54 -7.45
CA LYS A 113 -7.64 2.39 -8.29
C LYS A 113 -6.81 2.35 -9.57
N LYS A 114 -6.65 3.51 -10.20
CA LYS A 114 -5.86 3.60 -11.43
C LYS A 114 -4.40 3.24 -11.18
N MET A 115 -3.80 3.78 -10.13
CA MET A 115 -2.41 3.49 -9.78
C MET A 115 -2.21 2.01 -9.48
N VAL A 116 -3.10 1.43 -8.69
CA VAL A 116 -3.06 0.01 -8.35
C VAL A 116 -3.14 -0.84 -9.63
N TYR A 117 -4.09 -0.54 -10.50
CA TYR A 117 -4.25 -1.27 -11.75
C TYR A 117 -2.99 -1.20 -12.61
N GLU A 118 -2.40 -0.01 -12.76
CA GLU A 118 -1.22 0.15 -13.59
C GLU A 118 -0.02 -0.64 -13.05
N ILE A 119 0.18 -0.61 -11.73
CA ILE A 119 1.29 -1.34 -11.11
C ILE A 119 1.09 -2.85 -11.25
N LEU A 120 -0.09 -3.35 -10.94
CA LEU A 120 -0.36 -4.79 -10.97
C LEU A 120 -0.39 -5.33 -12.38
N ARG A 121 -0.85 -4.54 -13.35
CA ARG A 121 -0.82 -4.93 -14.76
C ARG A 121 0.61 -5.20 -15.23
N LYS A 122 1.54 -4.36 -14.82
CA LYS A 122 2.96 -4.55 -15.16
C LYS A 122 3.53 -5.79 -14.50
N ARG A 123 3.15 -6.08 -13.26
CA ARG A 123 3.60 -7.29 -12.57
C ARG A 123 3.10 -8.55 -13.27
N LYS A 124 1.90 -8.52 -13.79
CA LYS A 124 1.28 -9.67 -14.45
C LYS A 124 2.04 -10.10 -15.71
N THR A 125 2.69 -9.16 -16.39
CA THR A 125 3.38 -9.43 -17.65
C THR A 125 4.83 -9.91 -17.48
N THR A 126 5.33 -9.95 -16.24
CA THR A 126 6.72 -10.40 -15.96
C THR A 126 6.79 -11.83 -15.38
#